data_fd274145f7071a28a6ae93e910a8c3f5
#
_entry.id   fd274145f7071a28a6ae93e910a8c3f5
#
_cell.length_a   1.000
_cell.length_b   1.000
_cell.length_c   1.000
_cell.angle_alpha   90.00
_cell.angle_beta   90.00
_cell.angle_gamma   90.00
#
_symmetry.space_group_name_H-M   'P 1'
#
loop_
_entity.id
_entity.type
_entity.pdbx_description
1 polymer ?
#
loop_
_entity_poly.entity_id
_entity_poly.type
_entity_poly.pdbx_seq_one_letter_code
_entity_poly.pdbx_strand_id
1 'polypeptide(L)'
;MFHRLVRTIDLYDGLRMPVRVGREELLLIHEQGQSWLFQRRCPHADFPLDRATLHGNQLRCPGHGLEFSLRNGHCQSHNYVLQQYSLAYEGQWLGVDL
;
A
#
# COMPACT_ATOMS: atom_id res chain seq x y z
N MET A 1 9.75 3.13 -16.14
CA MET A 1 8.63 2.64 -16.95
C MET A 1 7.36 2.67 -16.14
N PHE A 2 6.31 3.24 -16.71
CA PHE A 2 5.02 3.33 -16.01
C PHE A 2 4.26 2.00 -16.09
N HIS A 3 3.82 1.50 -14.96
CA HIS A 3 3.03 0.28 -14.85
C HIS A 3 1.61 0.64 -14.44
N ARG A 4 0.67 0.35 -15.30
CA ARG A 4 -0.75 0.56 -15.02
C ARG A 4 -1.23 -0.47 -14.01
N LEU A 5 -1.87 -0.02 -12.94
CA LEU A 5 -2.36 -0.90 -11.89
C LEU A 5 -3.87 -1.05 -11.93
N VAL A 6 -4.58 0.07 -12.02
CA VAL A 6 -6.04 0.06 -11.96
C VAL A 6 -6.57 1.29 -12.68
N ARG A 7 -7.74 1.16 -13.29
CA ARG A 7 -8.42 2.32 -13.87
C ARG A 7 -9.00 3.15 -12.73
N THR A 8 -8.96 4.48 -12.88
CA THR A 8 -9.46 5.36 -11.83
C THR A 8 -10.92 5.13 -11.50
N ILE A 9 -11.72 4.73 -12.51
CA ILE A 9 -13.13 4.44 -12.32
C ILE A 9 -13.38 3.22 -11.43
N ASP A 10 -12.38 2.35 -11.29
CA ASP A 10 -12.51 1.13 -10.50
C ASP A 10 -12.04 1.29 -9.05
N LEU A 11 -11.60 2.49 -8.67
CA LEU A 11 -11.21 2.77 -7.28
C LEU A 11 -12.46 2.89 -6.40
N TYR A 12 -12.40 2.29 -5.22
CA TYR A 12 -13.46 2.41 -4.23
C TYR A 12 -12.87 2.35 -2.83
N ASP A 13 -13.59 2.94 -1.88
CA ASP A 13 -13.14 2.95 -0.47
C ASP A 13 -13.10 1.52 0.07
N GLY A 14 -11.97 1.18 0.67
CA GLY A 14 -11.73 -0.15 1.19
C GLY A 14 -11.00 -1.07 0.23
N LEU A 15 -10.65 -0.59 -0.99
CA LEU A 15 -9.92 -1.41 -1.94
C LEU A 15 -8.58 -1.86 -1.36
N ARG A 16 -8.33 -3.15 -1.44
CA ARG A 16 -7.06 -3.78 -1.07
C ARG A 16 -6.69 -4.71 -2.22
N MET A 17 -5.79 -4.27 -3.11
CA MET A 17 -5.49 -5.02 -4.33
C MET A 17 -4.03 -5.39 -4.37
N PRO A 18 -3.70 -6.69 -4.22
CA PRO A 18 -2.31 -7.13 -4.45
C PRO A 18 -1.97 -7.02 -5.92
N VAL A 19 -0.78 -6.50 -6.20
CA VAL A 19 -0.28 -6.36 -7.56
C VAL A 19 1.17 -6.82 -7.60
N ARG A 20 1.59 -7.30 -8.76
CA ARG A 20 2.99 -7.66 -8.97
C ARG A 20 3.54 -6.77 -10.07
N VAL A 21 4.65 -6.09 -9.77
CA VAL A 21 5.36 -5.26 -10.75
C VAL A 21 6.79 -5.77 -10.81
N GLY A 22 7.14 -6.42 -11.90
CA GLY A 22 8.42 -7.11 -12.00
C GLY A 22 8.48 -8.23 -10.96
N ARG A 23 9.45 -8.14 -10.05
CA ARG A 23 9.62 -9.11 -8.96
C ARG A 23 9.00 -8.61 -7.65
N GLU A 24 8.44 -7.41 -7.66
CA GLU A 24 7.92 -6.81 -6.45
C GLU A 24 6.47 -7.19 -6.23
N GLU A 25 6.16 -7.72 -5.03
CA GLU A 25 4.79 -7.93 -4.60
C GLU A 25 4.36 -6.69 -3.82
N LEU A 26 3.34 -5.99 -4.35
CA LEU A 26 2.89 -4.73 -3.81
C LEU A 26 1.41 -4.82 -3.44
N LEU A 27 0.95 -3.88 -2.62
CA LEU A 27 -0.45 -3.79 -2.23
C LEU A 27 -0.93 -2.37 -2.47
N LEU A 28 -1.95 -2.24 -3.31
CA LEU A 28 -2.63 -0.97 -3.57
C LEU A 28 -3.79 -0.85 -2.59
N ILE A 29 -3.80 0.26 -1.87
CA ILE A 29 -4.85 0.57 -0.90
C ILE A 29 -5.51 1.88 -1.31
N HIS A 30 -6.84 1.89 -1.31
CA HIS A 30 -7.61 3.10 -1.57
C HIS A 30 -8.65 3.29 -0.47
N GLU A 31 -8.67 4.49 0.13
CA GLU A 31 -9.59 4.81 1.21
C GLU A 31 -9.82 6.33 1.24
N GLN A 32 -11.08 6.74 1.33
CA GLN A 32 -11.47 8.15 1.47
C GLN A 32 -10.83 9.05 0.41
N GLY A 33 -10.85 8.60 -0.84
CA GLY A 33 -10.33 9.37 -1.96
C GLY A 33 -8.83 9.37 -2.10
N GLN A 34 -8.10 8.63 -1.28
CA GLN A 34 -6.64 8.56 -1.33
C GLN A 34 -6.17 7.15 -1.63
N SER A 35 -5.02 7.08 -2.30
CA SER A 35 -4.41 5.80 -2.66
C SER A 35 -2.97 5.72 -2.19
N TRP A 36 -2.58 4.53 -1.76
CA TRP A 36 -1.21 4.23 -1.35
C TRP A 36 -0.77 2.93 -1.97
N LEU A 37 0.53 2.81 -2.24
CA LEU A 37 1.13 1.58 -2.73
C LEU A 37 2.28 1.22 -1.81
N PHE A 38 2.16 0.06 -1.16
CA PHE A 38 3.16 -0.44 -0.22
C PHE A 38 3.67 -1.79 -0.64
N GLN A 39 4.81 -2.20 -0.05
CA GLN A 39 5.17 -3.61 -0.09
C GLN A 39 4.01 -4.43 0.49
N ARG A 40 3.77 -5.59 -0.07
CA ARG A 40 2.60 -6.39 0.31
C ARG A 40 2.75 -7.03 1.69
N ARG A 41 3.99 -7.33 2.11
CA ARG A 41 4.22 -8.10 3.33
C ARG A 41 4.83 -7.23 4.41
N CYS A 42 4.37 -7.46 5.64
CA CYS A 42 4.87 -6.76 6.80
C CYS A 42 6.35 -7.07 7.01
N PRO A 43 7.23 -6.06 7.16
CA PRO A 43 8.66 -6.32 7.34
C PRO A 43 9.00 -7.02 8.64
N HIS A 44 8.09 -7.00 9.61
CA HIS A 44 8.30 -7.65 10.90
C HIS A 44 8.23 -9.18 10.80
N ALA A 45 7.21 -9.71 10.10
CA ALA A 45 6.97 -11.16 10.12
C ALA A 45 6.52 -11.69 8.76
N ASP A 46 6.74 -10.93 7.68
CA ASP A 46 6.39 -11.33 6.32
C ASP A 46 4.89 -11.64 6.15
N PHE A 47 4.07 -11.08 7.01
CA PHE A 47 2.62 -11.31 7.00
C PHE A 47 1.96 -10.45 5.90
N PRO A 48 1.07 -11.04 5.08
CA PRO A 48 0.40 -10.24 4.04
C PRO A 48 -0.45 -9.14 4.64
N LEU A 49 -0.38 -7.96 4.05
CA LEU A 49 -1.11 -6.77 4.51
C LEU A 49 -2.46 -6.61 3.83
N ASP A 50 -2.93 -7.63 3.11
CA ASP A 50 -4.17 -7.58 2.34
C ASP A 50 -5.38 -7.24 3.21
N ARG A 51 -5.36 -7.61 4.48
CA ARG A 51 -6.44 -7.34 5.43
C ARG A 51 -6.06 -6.27 6.46
N ALA A 52 -5.02 -5.50 6.18
CA ALA A 52 -4.61 -4.43 7.08
C ALA A 52 -5.72 -3.39 7.21
N THR A 53 -5.83 -2.81 8.39
CA THR A 53 -6.80 -1.76 8.68
C THR A 53 -6.12 -0.43 8.78
N LEU A 54 -6.87 0.64 8.50
CA LEU A 54 -6.38 2.00 8.64
C LEU A 54 -6.94 2.61 9.92
N HIS A 55 -6.06 3.18 10.73
CA HIS A 55 -6.42 3.87 11.96
C HIS A 55 -5.78 5.25 11.94
N GLY A 56 -6.59 6.27 11.62
CA GLY A 56 -6.05 7.60 11.41
C GLY A 56 -5.06 7.57 10.26
N ASN A 57 -3.83 8.02 10.52
CA ASN A 57 -2.76 8.03 9.51
C ASN A 57 -1.85 6.81 9.59
N GLN A 58 -2.35 5.69 10.15
CA GLN A 58 -1.56 4.48 10.36
C GLN A 58 -2.19 3.30 9.65
N LEU A 59 -1.34 2.44 9.09
CA LEU A 59 -1.70 1.14 8.55
C LEU A 59 -1.35 0.09 9.58
N ARG A 60 -2.34 -0.70 10.02
CA ARG A 60 -2.12 -1.70 11.06
C ARG A 60 -2.01 -3.10 10.46
N CYS A 61 -0.90 -3.78 10.75
CA CYS A 61 -0.67 -5.16 10.34
C CYS A 61 -1.62 -6.10 11.09
N PRO A 62 -2.38 -6.94 10.39
CA PRO A 62 -3.34 -7.83 11.07
C PRO A 62 -2.68 -8.94 11.89
N GLY A 63 -1.42 -9.28 11.58
CA GLY A 63 -0.75 -10.37 12.27
C GLY A 63 -0.31 -10.01 13.68
N HIS A 64 0.32 -8.87 13.88
CA HIS A 64 0.94 -8.50 15.16
C HIS A 64 0.56 -7.13 15.66
N GLY A 65 -0.31 -6.43 14.95
CA GLY A 65 -0.80 -5.13 15.37
C GLY A 65 0.19 -3.99 15.26
N LEU A 66 1.32 -4.19 14.58
CA LEU A 66 2.25 -3.09 14.31
C LEU A 66 1.59 -2.06 13.40
N GLU A 67 1.86 -0.78 13.69
CA GLU A 67 1.30 0.31 12.91
C GLU A 67 2.39 1.06 12.18
N PHE A 68 2.14 1.31 10.89
CA PHE A 68 3.07 2.00 10.01
C PHE A 68 2.44 3.31 9.54
N SER A 69 3.23 4.38 9.52
CA SER A 69 2.73 5.68 9.06
C SER A 69 2.39 5.63 7.57
N LEU A 70 1.23 6.15 7.20
CA LEU A 70 0.84 6.29 5.81
C LEU A 70 1.69 7.34 5.07
N ARG A 71 2.38 8.21 5.82
CA ARG A 71 3.22 9.25 5.22
C ARG A 71 4.55 8.71 4.73
N ASN A 72 5.20 7.85 5.52
CA ASN A 72 6.58 7.44 5.23
C ASN A 72 6.85 5.96 5.52
N GLY A 73 5.86 5.20 5.98
CA GLY A 73 6.01 3.78 6.24
C GLY A 73 6.70 3.43 7.55
N HIS A 74 7.08 4.41 8.37
CA HIS A 74 7.78 4.14 9.61
C HIS A 74 6.86 3.58 10.68
N CYS A 75 7.34 2.59 11.42
CA CYS A 75 6.69 2.04 12.61
C CYS A 75 7.20 2.79 13.83
N GLN A 76 6.30 3.40 14.61
CA GLN A 76 6.71 4.23 15.74
C GLN A 76 7.22 3.39 16.92
N SER A 77 6.69 2.19 17.09
CA SER A 77 7.01 1.35 18.25
C SER A 77 8.21 0.45 18.04
N HIS A 78 8.59 0.22 16.78
CA HIS A 78 9.68 -0.70 16.42
C HIS A 78 10.47 -0.12 15.26
N ASN A 79 11.68 -0.64 15.09
CA ASN A 79 12.60 -0.11 14.07
C ASN A 79 12.36 -0.79 12.71
N TYR A 80 11.12 -0.71 12.22
CA TYR A 80 10.74 -1.24 10.92
C TYR A 80 10.23 -0.14 10.02
N VAL A 81 10.47 -0.29 8.72
CA VAL A 81 9.95 0.62 7.70
C VAL A 81 9.23 -0.21 6.64
N LEU A 82 7.96 0.12 6.41
CA LEU A 82 7.20 -0.46 5.32
C LEU A 82 7.52 0.30 4.05
N GLN A 83 8.05 -0.39 3.06
CA GLN A 83 8.42 0.24 1.79
C GLN A 83 7.18 0.80 1.10
N GLN A 84 7.25 2.07 0.72
CA GLN A 84 6.16 2.78 0.05
C GLN A 84 6.62 3.21 -1.33
N TYR A 85 5.71 3.17 -2.28
CA TYR A 85 5.97 3.53 -3.67
C TYR A 85 5.08 4.68 -4.08
N SER A 86 5.63 5.60 -4.88
CA SER A 86 4.88 6.75 -5.35
C SER A 86 3.95 6.39 -6.49
N LEU A 87 2.69 6.75 -6.35
CA LEU A 87 1.69 6.54 -7.38
C LEU A 87 1.60 7.75 -8.30
N ALA A 88 1.18 7.52 -9.53
CA ALA A 88 0.96 8.58 -10.51
C ALA A 88 -0.25 8.24 -11.36
N TYR A 89 -0.85 9.27 -11.92
CA TYR A 89 -1.95 9.13 -12.86
C TYR A 89 -1.46 9.37 -14.28
N GLU A 90 -1.84 8.49 -15.19
CA GLU A 90 -1.60 8.67 -16.62
C GLU A 90 -2.91 8.40 -17.35
N GLY A 91 -3.53 9.45 -17.86
CA GLY A 91 -4.87 9.34 -18.43
C GLY A 91 -5.84 8.83 -17.39
N GLN A 92 -6.52 7.72 -17.68
CA GLN A 92 -7.51 7.11 -16.80
C GLN A 92 -6.92 6.01 -15.91
N TRP A 93 -5.59 5.94 -15.83
CA TRP A 93 -4.90 4.88 -15.10
C TRP A 93 -4.17 5.43 -13.89
N LEU A 94 -4.32 4.75 -12.77
CA LEU A 94 -3.45 4.89 -11.62
C LEU A 94 -2.37 3.82 -11.71
N GLY A 95 -1.13 4.23 -11.51
CA GLY A 95 -0.02 3.29 -11.64
C GLY A 95 1.22 3.77 -10.94
N VAL A 96 2.31 3.09 -11.21
CA VAL A 96 3.60 3.34 -10.56
C VAL A 96 4.70 3.32 -11.62
N ASP A 97 5.68 4.19 -11.44
CA ASP A 97 6.85 4.24 -12.30
C ASP A 97 8.00 3.54 -11.58
N LEU A 98 8.39 2.39 -12.12
CA LEU A 98 9.49 1.60 -11.55
C LEU A 98 10.53 1.27 -12.59
#